data_d6f18cb80fe61a2cab991b6f04b2489b
#
_entry.id   d6f18cb80fe61a2cab991b6f04b2489b
#
_cell.length_a   1.000
_cell.length_b   1.000
_cell.length_c   1.000
_cell.angle_alpha   90.00
_cell.angle_beta   90.00
_cell.angle_gamma   90.00
#
_symmetry.space_group_name_H-M   'P 1'
#
loop_
_entity.id
_entity.type
_entity.pdbx_description
1 polymer ?
#
loop_
_entity_poly.entity_id
_entity_poly.type
_entity_poly.pdbx_seq_one_letter_code
_entity_poly.pdbx_strand_id
1 'polypeptide(L)' 'MKEMKQHEMVLEYLKSHKKGMTSLDAFNLFGIMQMPKRIWILKKLGYNIQKKTENGVNRFGKPVHYTRYTLVEE' A
#
# COMPACT_ATOMS: atom_id res chain seq x y z
N MET A 1 -16.47 -14.30 -14.13
CA MET A 1 -15.60 -14.01 -12.97
C MET A 1 -15.48 -12.51 -12.79
N LYS A 2 -15.76 -12.02 -11.60
CA LYS A 2 -15.76 -10.59 -11.34
C LYS A 2 -14.33 -10.14 -11.02
N GLU A 3 -13.81 -9.21 -11.81
CA GLU A 3 -12.47 -8.68 -11.56
C GLU A 3 -12.50 -7.70 -10.39
N MET A 4 -11.50 -7.81 -9.54
CA MET A 4 -11.31 -6.84 -8.47
C MET A 4 -10.67 -5.57 -9.01
N LYS A 5 -11.16 -4.44 -8.53
CA LYS A 5 -10.52 -3.15 -8.82
C LYS A 5 -9.21 -3.05 -8.03
N GLN A 6 -8.28 -2.23 -8.51
CA GLN A 6 -6.98 -2.12 -7.87
C GLN A 6 -7.08 -1.70 -6.41
N HIS A 7 -7.95 -0.73 -6.09
CA HIS A 7 -8.11 -0.31 -4.70
C HIS A 7 -8.70 -1.42 -3.82
N GLU A 8 -9.52 -2.31 -4.40
CA GLU A 8 -10.06 -3.45 -3.66
C GLU A 8 -8.96 -4.45 -3.33
N MET A 9 -8.05 -4.69 -4.28
CA MET A 9 -6.90 -5.57 -4.04
C MET A 9 -6.02 -5.04 -2.91
N VAL A 10 -5.77 -3.74 -2.91
CA VAL A 10 -4.99 -3.09 -1.86
C VAL A 10 -5.69 -3.26 -0.51
N LEU A 11 -7.00 -3.02 -0.47
CA LEU A 11 -7.77 -3.13 0.77
C LEU A 11 -7.71 -4.55 1.34
N GLU A 12 -7.92 -5.55 0.50
CA GLU A 12 -7.85 -6.94 0.95
C GLU A 12 -6.47 -7.31 1.49
N TYR A 13 -5.43 -6.84 0.83
CA TYR A 13 -4.07 -7.07 1.30
C TYR A 13 -3.84 -6.42 2.66
N LEU A 14 -4.28 -5.18 2.82
CA LEU A 14 -4.11 -4.45 4.07
C LEU A 14 -4.89 -5.09 5.22
N LYS A 15 -6.05 -5.66 4.94
CA LYS A 15 -6.83 -6.39 5.94
C LYS A 15 -6.12 -7.65 6.42
N SER A 16 -5.42 -8.31 5.51
CA SER A 16 -4.72 -9.57 5.81
C SER A 16 -3.32 -9.35 6.38
N HIS A 17 -2.73 -8.19 6.14
CA HIS A 17 -1.34 -7.93 6.51
C HIS A 17 -1.24 -6.68 7.39
N LYS A 18 -1.13 -6.90 8.69
CA LYS A 18 -1.06 -5.79 9.67
C LYS A 18 0.17 -4.91 9.48
N LYS A 19 1.23 -5.45 8.89
CA LYS A 19 2.42 -4.67 8.60
C LYS A 19 2.21 -3.66 7.49
N GLY A 20 1.12 -3.80 6.73
CA GLY A 20 0.81 -2.90 5.65
C GLY A 20 1.53 -3.22 4.36
N MET A 21 1.53 -2.25 3.47
CA MET A 21 2.09 -2.44 2.14
C MET A 21 2.77 -1.16 1.66
N THR A 22 3.91 -1.31 0.99
CA THR A 22 4.58 -0.18 0.35
C THR A 22 4.14 -0.07 -1.11
N SER A 23 4.50 1.05 -1.76
CA SER A 23 4.23 1.21 -3.19
C SER A 23 4.96 0.14 -4.01
N LEU A 24 6.15 -0.24 -3.58
CA LEU A 24 6.90 -1.30 -4.26
C LEU A 24 6.20 -2.65 -4.12
N ASP A 25 5.65 -2.94 -2.93
CA ASP A 25 4.88 -4.17 -2.73
C ASP A 25 3.66 -4.21 -3.65
N ALA A 26 2.97 -3.08 -3.79
CA ALA A 26 1.80 -3.00 -4.65
C ALA A 26 2.18 -3.26 -6.11
N PHE A 27 3.30 -2.70 -6.55
CA PHE A 27 3.79 -2.93 -7.90
C PHE A 27 4.16 -4.39 -8.12
N ASN A 28 4.93 -4.97 -7.20
CA ASN A 28 5.41 -6.34 -7.35
C ASN A 28 4.29 -7.39 -7.27
N LEU A 29 3.31 -7.16 -6.40
CA LEU A 29 2.24 -8.12 -6.16
C LEU A 29 1.08 -7.96 -7.13
N PHE A 30 0.73 -6.73 -7.48
CA PHE A 30 -0.49 -6.45 -8.23
C PHE A 30 -0.26 -5.60 -9.48
N GLY A 31 0.96 -5.15 -9.74
CA GLY A 31 1.23 -4.27 -10.86
C GLY A 31 0.67 -2.87 -10.70
N ILE A 32 0.40 -2.44 -9.48
CA ILE A 32 -0.17 -1.12 -9.22
C ILE A 32 0.94 -0.08 -9.20
N MET A 33 0.86 0.89 -10.10
CA MET A 33 1.88 1.92 -10.23
C MET A 33 1.55 3.22 -9.51
N GLN A 34 0.26 3.44 -9.22
CA GLN A 34 -0.18 4.69 -8.60
C GLN A 34 -0.83 4.42 -7.23
N MET A 35 -0.01 3.92 -6.32
CA MET A 35 -0.49 3.57 -4.98
C MET A 35 -1.12 4.75 -4.23
N PRO A 36 -0.55 5.97 -4.23
CA PRO A 36 -1.18 7.09 -3.52
C PRO A 36 -2.61 7.36 -4.00
N LYS A 37 -2.87 7.21 -5.29
CA LYS A 37 -4.20 7.41 -5.85
C LYS A 37 -5.18 6.35 -5.32
N ARG A 38 -4.73 5.10 -5.21
CA ARG A 38 -5.58 4.03 -4.68
C ARG A 38 -5.88 4.23 -3.20
N ILE A 39 -4.89 4.70 -2.45
CA ILE A 39 -5.06 5.02 -1.03
C ILE A 39 -6.07 6.16 -0.86
N TRP A 40 -6.00 7.18 -1.71
CA TRP A 40 -6.96 8.29 -1.68
C TRP A 40 -8.39 7.80 -1.89
N ILE A 41 -8.61 6.88 -2.84
CA ILE A 41 -9.92 6.29 -3.09
C ILE A 41 -10.42 5.57 -1.84
N LEU A 42 -9.57 4.78 -1.19
CA LEU A 42 -9.96 4.05 0.02
C LEU A 42 -10.31 4.99 1.17
N LYS A 43 -9.57 6.08 1.32
CA LYS A 43 -9.87 7.08 2.35
C LYS A 43 -11.23 7.73 2.09
N LYS A 44 -11.54 8.00 0.83
CA LYS A 44 -12.84 8.55 0.45
C LYS A 44 -13.98 7.61 0.77
N LEU A 45 -13.74 6.31 0.70
CA LEU A 45 -14.73 5.29 1.02
C LEU A 45 -14.92 5.09 2.52
N GLY A 46 -14.12 5.76 3.34
CA GLY A 46 -14.26 5.72 4.80
C GLY A 46 -13.23 4.86 5.52
N TYR A 47 -12.29 4.27 4.81
CA TYR A 47 -11.27 3.45 5.45
C TYR A 47 -10.17 4.34 6.03
N ASN A 48 -9.74 3.99 7.24
CA ASN A 48 -8.69 4.73 7.92
C ASN A 48 -7.34 4.13 7.58
N ILE A 49 -6.64 4.78 6.67
CA ILE A 49 -5.32 4.32 6.21
C ILE A 49 -4.27 5.32 6.65
N GLN A 50 -3.27 4.84 7.38
CA GLN A 50 -2.14 5.64 7.81
C GLN A 50 -0.95 5.39 6.91
N LYS A 51 -0.12 6.40 6.76
CA LYS A 51 1.12 6.28 6.01
C LYS A 51 2.29 6.59 6.92
N LYS A 52 3.38 5.88 6.74
CA LYS A 52 4.60 6.05 7.51
C LYS A 52 5.78 6.02 6.55
N THR A 53 6.68 6.99 6.68
CA THR A 53 7.91 6.99 5.91
C THR A 53 8.92 6.08 6.59
N GLU A 54 9.48 5.16 5.83
CA GLU A 54 10.50 4.23 6.32
C GLU A 54 11.78 4.44 5.55
N ASN A 55 12.89 4.15 6.21
CA ASN A 55 14.22 4.23 5.62
C ASN A 55 14.74 2.83 5.40
N GLY A 56 15.40 2.62 4.27
CA GLY A 56 16.02 1.35 3.96
C GLY A 56 17.31 1.58 3.19
N VAL A 57 17.89 0.48 2.75
CA VAL A 57 19.10 0.51 1.95
C VAL A 57 18.87 -0.35 0.72
N ASN A 58 19.20 0.18 -0.47
CA ASN A 58 19.05 -0.61 -1.68
C ASN A 58 20.21 -1.59 -1.85
N ARG A 59 20.16 -2.39 -2.93
CA ARG A 59 21.19 -3.42 -3.17
C ARG A 59 22.60 -2.86 -3.37
N PHE A 60 22.70 -1.56 -3.65
CA PHE A 60 23.99 -0.89 -3.82
C PHE A 60 24.47 -0.19 -2.56
N GLY A 61 23.80 -0.41 -1.42
CA GLY A 61 24.16 0.18 -0.16
C GLY A 61 23.78 1.63 0.02
N LYS A 62 22.98 2.18 -0.89
CA LYS A 62 22.55 3.57 -0.78
C LYS A 62 21.25 3.69 0.01
N PRO A 63 21.11 4.73 0.85
CA PRO A 63 19.87 4.94 1.60
C PRO A 63 18.71 5.27 0.67
N VAL A 64 17.56 4.69 0.97
CA VAL A 64 16.32 4.95 0.22
C VAL A 64 15.20 5.23 1.20
N HIS A 65 14.21 5.98 0.75
CA HIS A 65 13.02 6.28 1.54
C HIS A 65 11.80 5.72 0.83
N TYR A 66 10.89 5.14 1.58
CA TYR A 66 9.63 4.64 1.00
C TYR A 66 8.50 4.83 1.99
N THR A 67 7.28 4.85 1.46
CA THR A 67 6.08 5.04 2.27
C THR A 67 5.38 3.69 2.44
N ARG A 68 5.09 3.34 3.70
CA ARG A 68 4.31 2.16 4.04
C ARG A 68 2.91 2.59 4.45
N TYR A 69 1.91 1.94 3.88
CA TYR A 69 0.50 2.20 4.18
C TYR A 69 -0.04 1.07 5.03
N THR A 70 -0.79 1.41 6.07
CA THR A 70 -1.42 0.43 6.95
C THR A 70 -2.88 0.77 7.13
N LEU A 71 -3.72 -0.26 7.24
CA LEU A 71 -5.12 -0.09 7.55
C LEU A 71 -5.30 -0.14 9.05
N VAL A 72 -5.89 0.92 9.61
CA VAL A 72 -6.18 0.98 11.04
C VAL A 72 -7.61 0.51 11.23
N GLU A 73 -7.77 -0.62 11.88
CA GLU A 73 -9.08 -1.16 12.25
C GLU A 73 -9.31 -0.94 13.75
N GLU A 74 -10.47 -0.38 14.06
CA GLU A 74 -10.87 -0.19 15.45
C GLU A 74 -11.67 -1.39 15.95
#